data_875126d90f470c48a050546e02bff2e9
#
_entry.id   875126d90f470c48a050546e02bff2e9
#
_cell.length_a   1.000
_cell.length_b   1.000
_cell.length_c   1.000
_cell.angle_alpha   90.00
_cell.angle_beta   90.00
_cell.angle_gamma   90.00
#
_symmetry.space_group_name_H-M   'P 1'
#
loop_
_entity.id
_entity.type
_entity.pdbx_description
1 polymer ?
#
loop_
_entity_poly.entity_id
_entity_poly.type
_entity_poly.pdbx_seq_one_letter_code
_entity_poly.pdbx_strand_id
1 'polypeptide(L)'
;MTYLTVDAVKEPLNQFEKFDADTQLALLWYGYLDIKDQLQPNPDNKTEGIGQALYNQVVVLSKDDQLQAQRDIANRADTNISKEYAALSPSAKLEFWLLLAQGMESGEIINVPNDYSLPENTEGFVSQIKSLDFEQRINFTRNAVTHMGLKSSSIS
;
A
#
# COMPACT_ATOMS: atom_id res chain seq x y z
N MET A 1 3.86 -15.01 -18.90
CA MET A 1 2.98 -16.07 -18.43
C MET A 1 2.35 -15.69 -17.11
N THR A 2 1.05 -15.69 -17.10
CA THR A 2 0.30 -15.26 -15.93
C THR A 2 0.61 -16.12 -14.71
N TYR A 3 0.72 -17.43 -14.92
CA TYR A 3 0.95 -18.32 -13.78
C TYR A 3 2.28 -18.05 -13.10
N LEU A 4 3.33 -17.81 -13.89
CA LEU A 4 4.64 -17.54 -13.32
C LEU A 4 4.62 -16.25 -12.50
N THR A 5 3.91 -15.23 -13.00
CA THR A 5 3.82 -13.97 -12.28
C THR A 5 3.10 -14.15 -10.96
N VAL A 6 2.00 -14.88 -10.97
CA VAL A 6 1.24 -15.14 -9.74
C VAL A 6 2.10 -15.91 -8.74
N ASP A 7 2.78 -16.95 -9.21
CA ASP A 7 3.61 -17.75 -8.32
C ASP A 7 4.75 -16.93 -7.76
N ALA A 8 5.34 -16.04 -8.57
CA ALA A 8 6.47 -15.23 -8.14
C ALA A 8 6.10 -14.29 -6.99
N VAL A 9 4.84 -13.81 -6.95
CA VAL A 9 4.43 -12.86 -5.91
C VAL A 9 3.71 -13.53 -4.75
N LYS A 10 3.35 -14.81 -4.88
CA LYS A 10 2.54 -15.48 -3.86
C LYS A 10 3.25 -15.59 -2.52
N GLU A 11 4.49 -16.04 -2.53
CA GLU A 11 5.23 -16.21 -1.29
C GLU A 11 5.53 -14.87 -0.62
N PRO A 12 6.03 -13.85 -1.36
CA PRO A 12 6.21 -12.54 -0.75
C PRO A 12 4.91 -11.97 -0.18
N LEU A 13 3.79 -12.20 -0.88
CA LEU A 13 2.50 -11.70 -0.39
C LEU A 13 2.14 -12.37 0.93
N ASN A 14 2.33 -13.68 1.03
CA ASN A 14 2.05 -14.39 2.28
C ASN A 14 2.92 -13.86 3.42
N GLN A 15 4.18 -13.59 3.15
CA GLN A 15 5.08 -13.04 4.17
C GLN A 15 4.66 -11.63 4.57
N PHE A 16 4.31 -10.80 3.58
CA PHE A 16 3.91 -9.42 3.84
C PHE A 16 2.70 -9.37 4.78
N GLU A 17 1.74 -10.25 4.54
CA GLU A 17 0.50 -10.23 5.33
C GLU A 17 0.72 -10.64 6.79
N LYS A 18 1.85 -11.27 7.09
CA LYS A 18 2.16 -11.66 8.46
C LYS A 18 2.88 -10.57 9.25
N PHE A 19 3.38 -9.54 8.57
CA PHE A 19 4.06 -8.44 9.26
C PHE A 19 3.04 -7.53 9.92
N ASP A 20 3.47 -6.81 10.96
CA ASP A 20 2.57 -5.86 11.60
C ASP A 20 2.36 -4.64 10.70
N ALA A 21 1.40 -3.80 11.09
CA ALA A 21 1.01 -2.67 10.25
C ALA A 21 2.16 -1.71 9.99
N ASP A 22 2.93 -1.38 11.01
CA ASP A 22 4.04 -0.44 10.85
C ASP A 22 5.08 -0.99 9.88
N THR A 23 5.36 -2.29 9.96
CA THR A 23 6.30 -2.92 9.04
C THR A 23 5.74 -2.90 7.62
N GLN A 24 4.45 -3.21 7.46
CA GLN A 24 3.83 -3.17 6.14
C GLN A 24 3.89 -1.77 5.53
N LEU A 25 3.60 -0.76 6.33
CA LEU A 25 3.63 0.62 5.84
C LEU A 25 5.04 1.02 5.41
N ALA A 26 6.04 0.65 6.20
CA ALA A 26 7.43 0.95 5.85
C ALA A 26 7.85 0.24 4.57
N LEU A 27 7.44 -1.03 4.42
CA LEU A 27 7.78 -1.78 3.22
C LEU A 27 7.12 -1.19 1.98
N LEU A 28 5.89 -0.72 2.10
CA LEU A 28 5.24 -0.04 0.98
C LEU A 28 6.00 1.22 0.58
N TRP A 29 6.45 2.00 1.56
CA TRP A 29 7.21 3.22 1.30
C TRP A 29 8.54 2.89 0.60
N TYR A 30 9.30 1.94 1.14
CA TYR A 30 10.58 1.60 0.53
C TYR A 30 10.39 0.99 -0.87
N GLY A 31 9.33 0.18 -1.04
CA GLY A 31 9.02 -0.36 -2.34
C GLY A 31 8.71 0.73 -3.36
N TYR A 32 7.98 1.75 -2.93
CA TYR A 32 7.69 2.88 -3.79
C TYR A 32 8.98 3.60 -4.20
N LEU A 33 9.89 3.82 -3.25
CA LEU A 33 11.14 4.49 -3.57
C LEU A 33 11.96 3.72 -4.61
N ASP A 34 11.90 2.40 -4.57
CA ASP A 34 12.65 1.58 -5.52
C ASP A 34 12.11 1.66 -6.93
N ILE A 35 10.81 1.90 -7.10
CA ILE A 35 10.20 1.86 -8.43
C ILE A 35 9.67 3.20 -8.89
N LYS A 36 9.74 4.24 -8.08
CA LYS A 36 9.08 5.50 -8.43
C LYS A 36 9.60 6.10 -9.74
N ASP A 37 10.87 5.91 -10.04
CA ASP A 37 11.46 6.44 -11.25
C ASP A 37 10.93 5.74 -12.51
N GLN A 38 10.41 4.55 -12.35
CA GLN A 38 9.83 3.79 -13.45
C GLN A 38 8.33 3.99 -13.59
N LEU A 39 7.70 4.56 -12.55
CA LEU A 39 6.28 4.85 -12.60
C LEU A 39 6.06 6.05 -13.52
N GLN A 40 5.17 5.90 -14.46
CA GLN A 40 4.89 6.97 -15.39
C GLN A 40 3.53 7.55 -15.13
N PRO A 41 3.40 8.87 -15.08
CA PRO A 41 2.09 9.46 -14.94
C PRO A 41 1.26 9.07 -16.15
N ASN A 42 0.02 8.73 -15.91
CA ASN A 42 -0.90 8.38 -16.99
C ASN A 42 -2.13 9.26 -16.83
N PRO A 43 -2.14 10.43 -17.49
CA PRO A 43 -3.26 11.34 -17.29
C PRO A 43 -4.59 10.78 -17.76
N ASP A 44 -4.55 9.76 -18.63
CA ASP A 44 -5.78 9.15 -19.09
C ASP A 44 -6.24 8.02 -18.20
N ASN A 45 -5.38 7.55 -17.29
CA ASN A 45 -5.72 6.44 -16.43
C ASN A 45 -6.36 6.98 -15.17
N LYS A 46 -7.60 7.31 -15.25
CA LYS A 46 -8.30 7.89 -14.12
C LYS A 46 -9.20 6.87 -13.48
N THR A 47 -9.17 6.85 -12.17
CA THR A 47 -10.12 6.07 -11.40
C THR A 47 -11.26 6.97 -10.98
N GLU A 48 -11.49 7.99 -11.76
CA GLU A 48 -12.59 8.94 -11.58
C GLU A 48 -12.53 9.65 -10.24
N GLY A 49 -11.32 9.75 -9.69
CA GLY A 49 -11.11 10.49 -8.47
C GLY A 49 -11.51 9.78 -7.19
N ILE A 50 -11.87 8.49 -7.26
CA ILE A 50 -12.32 7.79 -6.06
C ILE A 50 -11.18 7.64 -5.07
N GLY A 51 -10.01 7.21 -5.53
CA GLY A 51 -8.85 7.12 -4.65
C GLY A 51 -8.43 8.49 -4.15
N GLN A 52 -8.52 9.50 -5.01
CA GLN A 52 -8.21 10.87 -4.64
C GLN A 52 -9.15 11.38 -3.54
N ALA A 53 -10.43 11.03 -3.62
CA ALA A 53 -11.39 11.47 -2.61
C ALA A 53 -11.03 10.94 -1.23
N LEU A 54 -10.63 9.67 -1.16
CA LEU A 54 -10.23 9.11 0.13
C LEU A 54 -8.92 9.73 0.60
N TYR A 55 -7.97 9.96 -0.30
CA TYR A 55 -6.73 10.63 0.03
C TYR A 55 -7.00 12.02 0.62
N ASN A 56 -7.95 12.75 0.03
CA ASN A 56 -8.29 14.08 0.51
C ASN A 56 -8.81 14.05 1.95
N GLN A 57 -9.48 12.98 2.35
CA GLN A 57 -9.92 12.84 3.74
C GLN A 57 -8.73 12.65 4.68
N VAL A 58 -7.70 11.95 4.23
CA VAL A 58 -6.54 11.67 5.07
C VAL A 58 -5.63 12.89 5.19
N VAL A 59 -5.44 13.60 4.09
CA VAL A 59 -4.47 14.69 4.06
C VAL A 59 -4.84 15.85 4.99
N VAL A 60 -6.14 16.02 5.28
CA VAL A 60 -6.58 17.09 6.18
C VAL A 60 -6.48 16.72 7.65
N LEU A 61 -6.15 15.48 7.96
CA LEU A 61 -5.99 15.04 9.34
C LEU A 61 -4.66 15.49 9.92
N SER A 62 -4.56 15.47 11.26
CA SER A 62 -3.27 15.67 11.89
C SER A 62 -2.32 14.55 11.49
N LYS A 63 -1.02 14.77 11.68
CA LYS A 63 -0.04 13.74 11.31
C LYS A 63 -0.28 12.44 12.09
N ASP A 64 -0.61 12.53 13.36
CA ASP A 64 -0.91 11.34 14.16
C ASP A 64 -2.13 10.61 13.62
N ASP A 65 -3.15 11.35 13.24
CA ASP A 65 -4.38 10.73 12.71
C ASP A 65 -4.15 10.17 11.32
N GLN A 66 -3.28 10.80 10.53
CA GLN A 66 -2.90 10.24 9.22
C GLN A 66 -2.25 8.87 9.39
N LEU A 67 -1.37 8.75 10.38
CA LEU A 67 -0.72 7.48 10.64
C LEU A 67 -1.72 6.45 11.13
N GLN A 68 -2.61 6.86 12.03
CA GLN A 68 -3.61 5.94 12.55
C GLN A 68 -4.53 5.43 11.44
N ALA A 69 -4.91 6.32 10.51
CA ALA A 69 -5.74 5.92 9.37
C ALA A 69 -5.04 4.84 8.54
N GLN A 70 -3.74 5.02 8.28
CA GLN A 70 -2.98 4.03 7.53
C GLN A 70 -2.89 2.71 8.28
N ARG A 71 -2.68 2.76 9.59
CA ARG A 71 -2.63 1.55 10.40
C ARG A 71 -3.98 0.84 10.39
N ASP A 72 -5.07 1.60 10.48
CA ASP A 72 -6.40 1.02 10.47
C ASP A 72 -6.68 0.29 9.15
N ILE A 73 -6.25 0.87 8.04
CA ILE A 73 -6.42 0.23 6.74
C ILE A 73 -5.58 -1.05 6.67
N ALA A 74 -4.32 -0.97 7.08
CA ALA A 74 -3.43 -2.13 7.01
C ALA A 74 -3.89 -3.26 7.93
N ASN A 75 -4.44 -2.91 9.10
CA ASN A 75 -4.91 -3.89 10.07
C ASN A 75 -6.35 -4.35 9.82
N ARG A 76 -7.01 -3.78 8.82
CA ARG A 76 -8.43 -4.07 8.54
C ARG A 76 -9.30 -3.77 9.75
N ALA A 77 -9.01 -2.65 10.41
CA ALA A 77 -9.69 -2.28 11.63
C ALA A 77 -11.15 -1.89 11.34
N ASP A 78 -11.97 -1.94 12.38
CA ASP A 78 -13.37 -1.61 12.24
C ASP A 78 -13.56 -0.09 12.41
N THR A 79 -13.13 0.65 11.37
CA THR A 79 -13.26 2.11 11.34
C THR A 79 -13.85 2.52 10.00
N ASN A 80 -14.38 3.73 9.95
CA ASN A 80 -14.99 4.23 8.72
C ASN A 80 -13.96 4.30 7.59
N ILE A 81 -12.75 4.77 7.87
CA ILE A 81 -11.74 4.91 6.81
C ILE A 81 -11.37 3.54 6.24
N SER A 82 -11.27 2.54 7.11
CA SER A 82 -10.93 1.19 6.68
C SER A 82 -12.03 0.60 5.80
N LYS A 83 -13.29 0.86 6.18
CA LYS A 83 -14.42 0.37 5.39
C LYS A 83 -14.53 1.09 4.05
N GLU A 84 -14.32 2.39 4.03
CA GLU A 84 -14.35 3.15 2.78
C GLU A 84 -13.26 2.69 1.84
N TYR A 85 -12.07 2.42 2.39
CA TYR A 85 -10.97 1.90 1.59
C TYR A 85 -11.35 0.54 0.98
N ALA A 86 -11.94 -0.33 1.80
CA ALA A 86 -12.27 -1.68 1.33
C ALA A 86 -13.27 -1.67 0.18
N ALA A 87 -14.07 -0.61 0.07
CA ALA A 87 -15.04 -0.49 -1.01
C ALA A 87 -14.42 -0.06 -2.33
N LEU A 88 -13.16 0.36 -2.33
CA LEU A 88 -12.50 0.80 -3.56
C LEU A 88 -12.18 -0.39 -4.46
N SER A 89 -12.09 -0.12 -5.77
CA SER A 89 -11.57 -1.13 -6.70
C SER A 89 -10.09 -1.33 -6.44
N PRO A 90 -9.50 -2.44 -6.92
CA PRO A 90 -8.05 -2.63 -6.77
C PRO A 90 -7.24 -1.48 -7.37
N SER A 91 -7.65 -0.94 -8.50
CA SER A 91 -6.94 0.18 -9.11
C SER A 91 -7.03 1.44 -8.26
N ALA A 92 -8.20 1.70 -7.67
CA ALA A 92 -8.36 2.86 -6.80
C ALA A 92 -7.58 2.70 -5.49
N LYS A 93 -7.49 1.48 -4.98
CA LYS A 93 -6.67 1.21 -3.80
C LYS A 93 -5.20 1.49 -4.07
N LEU A 94 -4.71 1.06 -5.22
CA LEU A 94 -3.33 1.33 -5.58
C LEU A 94 -3.11 2.83 -5.77
N GLU A 95 -4.03 3.50 -6.42
CA GLU A 95 -3.95 4.95 -6.60
C GLU A 95 -3.86 5.67 -5.26
N PHE A 96 -4.70 5.25 -4.30
CA PHE A 96 -4.70 5.85 -2.97
C PHE A 96 -3.32 5.75 -2.32
N TRP A 97 -2.70 4.56 -2.36
CA TRP A 97 -1.39 4.38 -1.76
C TRP A 97 -0.30 5.14 -2.48
N LEU A 98 -0.40 5.27 -3.82
CA LEU A 98 0.55 6.08 -4.57
C LEU A 98 0.41 7.57 -4.19
N LEU A 99 -0.81 8.04 -4.00
CA LEU A 99 -1.02 9.42 -3.54
C LEU A 99 -0.44 9.63 -2.14
N LEU A 100 -0.62 8.65 -1.25
CA LEU A 100 -0.02 8.73 0.07
C LEU A 100 1.51 8.81 -0.02
N ALA A 101 2.11 7.99 -0.87
CA ALA A 101 3.56 8.00 -1.02
C ALA A 101 4.05 9.35 -1.55
N GLN A 102 3.35 9.89 -2.52
CA GLN A 102 3.70 11.21 -3.05
C GLN A 102 3.52 12.29 -1.99
N GLY A 103 2.48 12.17 -1.17
CA GLY A 103 2.27 13.09 -0.06
C GLY A 103 3.37 12.98 0.99
N MET A 104 3.88 11.78 1.22
CA MET A 104 5.01 11.58 2.11
C MET A 104 6.26 12.29 1.58
N GLU A 105 6.49 12.22 0.27
CA GLU A 105 7.62 12.92 -0.33
C GLU A 105 7.48 14.43 -0.21
N SER A 106 6.27 14.94 -0.36
CA SER A 106 6.04 16.38 -0.31
C SER A 106 5.90 16.93 1.10
N GLY A 107 5.76 16.07 2.09
CA GLY A 107 5.58 16.49 3.47
C GLY A 107 4.14 16.68 3.90
N GLU A 108 3.18 16.44 3.00
CA GLU A 108 1.77 16.56 3.34
C GLU A 108 1.26 15.40 4.18
N ILE A 109 1.90 14.23 4.04
CA ILE A 109 1.53 13.03 4.77
C ILE A 109 2.69 12.63 5.66
N ILE A 110 2.37 12.13 6.86
CA ILE A 110 3.40 11.65 7.78
C ILE A 110 4.19 10.53 7.11
N ASN A 111 5.52 10.60 7.25
CA ASN A 111 6.40 9.63 6.62
C ASN A 111 7.01 8.69 7.65
N VAL A 112 7.68 7.64 7.15
CA VAL A 112 8.46 6.75 7.99
C VAL A 112 9.58 7.56 8.64
N PRO A 113 9.80 7.41 9.96
CA PRO A 113 10.89 8.14 10.60
C PRO A 113 12.25 7.82 9.99
N ASN A 114 13.12 8.82 9.93
CA ASN A 114 14.43 8.65 9.34
C ASN A 114 15.27 7.59 10.05
N ASP A 115 15.03 7.42 11.35
CA ASP A 115 15.80 6.43 12.13
C ASP A 115 15.09 5.09 12.24
N TYR A 116 14.01 4.90 11.50
CA TYR A 116 13.30 3.63 11.54
C TYR A 116 14.12 2.54 10.87
N SER A 117 14.21 1.38 11.50
CA SER A 117 14.89 0.22 10.94
C SER A 117 13.89 -0.91 10.77
N LEU A 118 13.92 -1.57 9.62
CA LEU A 118 13.08 -2.72 9.39
C LEU A 118 13.49 -3.87 10.30
N PRO A 119 12.53 -4.63 10.83
CA PRO A 119 12.86 -5.81 11.61
C PRO A 119 13.69 -6.81 10.81
N GLU A 120 14.52 -7.57 11.51
CA GLU A 120 15.39 -8.54 10.83
C GLU A 120 14.61 -9.57 10.05
N ASN A 121 13.41 -9.90 10.49
CA ASN A 121 12.63 -10.93 9.80
C ASN A 121 12.09 -10.46 8.45
N THR A 122 12.38 -9.22 8.03
CA THR A 122 11.99 -8.74 6.72
C THR A 122 13.06 -8.97 5.67
N GLU A 123 14.28 -9.38 6.07
CA GLU A 123 15.39 -9.47 5.11
C GLU A 123 15.11 -10.46 3.99
N GLY A 124 14.55 -11.61 4.31
CA GLY A 124 14.22 -12.58 3.29
C GLY A 124 13.15 -12.07 2.34
N PHE A 125 12.16 -11.38 2.89
CA PHE A 125 11.11 -10.77 2.10
C PHE A 125 11.67 -9.72 1.13
N VAL A 126 12.52 -8.83 1.65
CA VAL A 126 13.11 -7.76 0.82
C VAL A 126 13.94 -8.37 -0.31
N SER A 127 14.71 -9.43 -0.01
CA SER A 127 15.47 -10.11 -1.05
C SER A 127 14.59 -10.68 -2.14
N GLN A 128 13.46 -11.26 -1.76
CA GLN A 128 12.51 -11.79 -2.74
C GLN A 128 11.95 -10.70 -3.62
N ILE A 129 11.58 -9.57 -3.01
CA ILE A 129 11.02 -8.45 -3.78
C ILE A 129 12.07 -7.91 -4.76
N LYS A 130 13.32 -7.82 -4.34
CA LYS A 130 14.38 -7.31 -5.22
C LYS A 130 14.64 -8.23 -6.40
N SER A 131 14.28 -9.51 -6.28
CA SER A 131 14.45 -10.44 -7.39
C SER A 131 13.34 -10.33 -8.42
N LEU A 132 12.27 -9.60 -8.13
CA LEU A 132 11.14 -9.44 -9.04
C LEU A 132 11.43 -8.32 -10.03
N ASP A 133 10.88 -8.45 -11.26
CA ASP A 133 10.97 -7.35 -12.20
C ASP A 133 9.92 -6.28 -11.86
N PHE A 134 9.92 -5.20 -12.62
CA PHE A 134 9.03 -4.08 -12.34
C PHE A 134 7.56 -4.49 -12.37
N GLU A 135 7.15 -5.23 -13.39
CA GLU A 135 5.75 -5.66 -13.48
C GLU A 135 5.34 -6.55 -12.33
N GLN A 136 6.23 -7.45 -11.92
CA GLN A 136 5.95 -8.33 -10.80
C GLN A 136 5.85 -7.54 -9.49
N ARG A 137 6.69 -6.52 -9.33
CA ARG A 137 6.60 -5.66 -8.14
C ARG A 137 5.29 -4.90 -8.10
N ILE A 138 4.82 -4.41 -9.25
CA ILE A 138 3.55 -3.72 -9.32
C ILE A 138 2.42 -4.69 -8.98
N ASN A 139 2.46 -5.90 -9.52
CA ASN A 139 1.45 -6.92 -9.22
C ASN A 139 1.45 -7.27 -7.74
N PHE A 140 2.63 -7.41 -7.15
CA PHE A 140 2.73 -7.67 -5.71
C PHE A 140 2.08 -6.55 -4.92
N THR A 141 2.43 -5.30 -5.23
CA THR A 141 1.92 -4.15 -4.50
C THR A 141 0.40 -4.07 -4.63
N ARG A 142 -0.12 -4.27 -5.84
CA ARG A 142 -1.57 -4.23 -6.06
C ARG A 142 -2.27 -5.30 -5.23
N ASN A 143 -1.73 -6.51 -5.21
CA ASN A 143 -2.34 -7.58 -4.43
C ASN A 143 -2.26 -7.29 -2.94
N ALA A 144 -1.13 -6.76 -2.48
CA ALA A 144 -0.96 -6.45 -1.07
C ALA A 144 -1.98 -5.41 -0.61
N VAL A 145 -2.12 -4.32 -1.37
CA VAL A 145 -3.03 -3.24 -0.97
C VAL A 145 -4.50 -3.62 -1.19
N THR A 146 -4.77 -4.54 -2.11
CA THR A 146 -6.14 -5.01 -2.35
C THR A 146 -6.69 -5.75 -1.14
N HIS A 147 -5.84 -6.44 -0.40
CA HIS A 147 -6.29 -7.21 0.76
C HIS A 147 -6.45 -6.37 2.02
N MET A 148 -6.05 -5.12 1.99
CA MET A 148 -6.21 -4.22 3.14
C MET A 148 -7.64 -3.70 3.22
N GLY A 149 -7.96 -3.10 4.37
CA GLY A 149 -9.28 -2.54 4.59
C GLY A 149 -10.25 -3.57 5.14
N LEU A 150 -11.27 -3.10 5.86
CA LEU A 150 -12.26 -3.99 6.44
C LEU A 150 -13.39 -4.21 5.46
N LYS A 151 -13.45 -5.41 4.91
CA LYS A 151 -14.53 -5.76 4.01
C LYS A 151 -15.80 -5.96 4.81
N SER A 152 -16.89 -5.36 4.33
CA SER A 152 -18.17 -5.64 4.94
C SER A 152 -18.56 -7.01 4.44
N SER A 153 -18.57 -7.90 5.32
CA SER A 153 -18.72 -9.20 4.91
C SER A 153 -20.06 -9.60 4.72
N SER A 154 -20.77 -9.10 4.95
CA SER A 154 -21.87 -9.57 4.67
C SER A 154 -22.03 -10.93 4.63
N ILE A 155 -21.59 -11.31 4.65
CA ILE A 155 -21.88 -12.27 4.43
C ILE A 155 -21.76 -12.99 4.80
N SER A 156 -21.76 -12.84 5.10
CA SER A 156 -21.71 -13.50 5.15
C SER A 156 -21.76 -14.16 5.07
#